data_b929f037f99c95b374d677d80df7d065
#
_entry.id   b929f037f99c95b374d677d80df7d065
#
_cell.length_a   1.000
_cell.length_b   1.000
_cell.length_c   1.000
_cell.angle_alpha   90.00
_cell.angle_beta   90.00
_cell.angle_gamma   90.00
#
_symmetry.space_group_name_H-M   'P 1'
#
loop_
_entity.id
_entity.type
_entity.pdbx_description
1 polymer ?
#
loop_
_entity_poly.entity_id
_entity_poly.type
_entity_poly.pdbx_seq_one_letter_code
_entity_poly.pdbx_strand_id
1 'polypeptide(L)'
;RCLVGSEMCIRDSYYAVHHPFTSPKLEDVQYLDSDPGRVRANAYDFVCNGTEIGGGSIRIHDSKLQAKMFELLGFTAEQAQERFGFLMNAFKYGAPPHGGLAFGFDRLCSLFGGSESIRDYIAFPKNNNGRDMMLDAPGYIDQAQLDELHIQLVKPEE
;
A
#
# COMPACT_ATOMS: atom_id res chain seq x y z
N ARG A 1 -4.03 15.24 -5.02
CA ARG A 1 -3.69 14.55 -3.76
C ARG A 1 -2.19 14.68 -3.51
N CYS A 2 -1.77 14.86 -2.25
CA CYS A 2 -0.36 14.92 -1.89
C CYS A 2 0.30 13.55 -2.09
N LEU A 3 1.58 13.55 -2.49
CA LEU A 3 2.38 12.33 -2.62
C LEU A 3 2.77 11.79 -1.25
N VAL A 4 3.10 12.70 -0.34
CA VAL A 4 3.58 12.41 1.01
C VAL A 4 2.66 13.11 2.01
N GLY A 5 2.25 12.41 3.04
CA GLY A 5 1.52 12.96 4.18
C GLY A 5 2.45 13.19 5.38
N SER A 6 2.07 14.09 6.27
CA SER A 6 2.72 14.29 7.56
C SER A 6 1.75 13.99 8.69
N GLU A 7 2.16 13.22 9.68
CA GLU A 7 1.44 13.08 10.94
C GLU A 7 1.81 14.26 11.84
N MET A 8 0.96 15.26 11.86
CA MET A 8 1.23 16.57 12.48
C MET A 8 1.29 16.60 14.01
N CYS A 9 1.06 15.50 14.72
CA CYS A 9 0.93 15.54 16.18
C CYS A 9 1.87 14.62 16.98
N ILE A 10 2.59 13.66 16.38
CA ILE A 10 3.36 12.69 17.18
C ILE A 10 4.75 12.34 16.58
N ARG A 11 4.99 12.57 15.28
CA ARG A 11 6.29 12.27 14.66
C ARG A 11 6.59 13.28 13.56
N ASP A 12 7.76 13.87 13.57
CA ASP A 12 8.33 14.68 12.48
C ASP A 12 8.75 13.79 11.29
N SER A 13 7.84 12.89 10.88
CA SER A 13 8.12 11.91 9.83
C SER A 13 7.07 11.99 8.73
N TYR A 14 7.52 11.76 7.49
CA TYR A 14 6.64 11.66 6.33
C TYR A 14 6.27 10.21 6.07
N TYR A 15 5.08 9.97 5.53
CA TYR A 15 4.64 8.67 5.03
C TYR A 15 4.06 8.79 3.63
N ALA A 16 4.14 7.73 2.84
CA ALA A 16 3.56 7.71 1.51
C ALA A 16 2.02 7.59 1.60
N VAL A 17 1.29 8.59 1.08
CA VAL A 17 -0.18 8.60 1.07
C VAL A 17 -0.75 7.49 0.19
N HIS A 18 -0.06 7.14 -0.90
CA HIS A 18 -0.51 6.11 -1.84
C HIS A 18 0.40 4.88 -1.79
N HIS A 19 1.62 5.03 -2.34
CA HIS A 19 2.59 3.94 -2.40
C HIS A 19 4.00 4.52 -2.58
N PRO A 20 5.05 3.95 -1.96
CA PRO A 20 6.42 4.48 -2.03
C PRO A 20 7.00 4.59 -3.45
N PHE A 21 6.45 3.85 -4.40
CA PHE A 21 6.86 3.86 -5.82
C PHE A 21 5.99 4.77 -6.70
N THR A 22 5.07 5.53 -6.13
CA THR A 22 4.24 6.47 -6.88
C THR A 22 5.06 7.67 -7.35
N SER A 23 4.99 7.99 -8.64
CA SER A 23 5.69 9.12 -9.23
C SER A 23 5.09 10.45 -8.76
N PRO A 24 5.91 11.44 -8.39
CA PRO A 24 5.48 12.82 -8.21
C PRO A 24 5.10 13.43 -9.56
N LYS A 25 4.32 14.51 -9.53
CA LYS A 25 4.19 15.42 -10.66
C LYS A 25 5.56 16.02 -10.98
N LEU A 26 5.96 16.04 -12.26
CA LEU A 26 7.28 16.54 -12.67
C LEU A 26 7.53 17.98 -12.25
N GLU A 27 6.50 18.81 -12.31
CA GLU A 27 6.54 20.22 -11.92
C GLU A 27 6.74 20.43 -10.41
N ASP A 28 6.43 19.43 -9.59
CA ASP A 28 6.50 19.47 -8.13
C ASP A 28 7.79 18.85 -7.57
N VAL A 29 8.59 18.16 -8.39
CA VAL A 29 9.84 17.49 -7.96
C VAL A 29 10.78 18.45 -7.24
N GLN A 30 10.82 19.73 -7.66
CA GLN A 30 11.63 20.77 -7.03
C GLN A 30 11.31 21.03 -5.55
N TYR A 31 10.13 20.63 -5.06
CA TYR A 31 9.69 20.81 -3.67
C TYR A 31 10.03 19.63 -2.77
N LEU A 32 10.57 18.52 -3.29
CA LEU A 32 10.87 17.33 -2.50
C LEU A 32 11.83 17.61 -1.34
N ASP A 33 12.78 18.55 -1.50
CA ASP A 33 13.74 18.90 -0.46
C ASP A 33 13.24 20.00 0.50
N SER A 34 12.36 20.87 0.04
CA SER A 34 11.95 22.06 0.80
C SER A 34 10.56 21.93 1.44
N ASP A 35 9.61 21.29 0.76
CA ASP A 35 8.24 21.13 1.22
C ASP A 35 7.62 19.85 0.61
N PRO A 36 8.01 18.65 1.07
CA PRO A 36 7.53 17.38 0.53
C PRO A 36 6.01 17.22 0.60
N GLY A 37 5.37 17.82 1.61
CA GLY A 37 3.91 17.77 1.78
C GLY A 37 3.14 18.49 0.66
N ARG A 38 3.78 19.37 -0.09
CA ARG A 38 3.19 20.08 -1.25
C ARG A 38 3.24 19.26 -2.55
N VAL A 39 4.08 18.24 -2.62
CA VAL A 39 4.30 17.44 -3.83
C VAL A 39 3.08 16.62 -4.15
N ARG A 40 2.51 16.81 -5.34
CA ARG A 40 1.35 16.04 -5.81
C ARG A 40 1.77 14.73 -6.44
N ALA A 41 0.97 13.70 -6.20
CA ALA A 41 1.15 12.37 -6.77
C ALA A 41 0.55 12.25 -8.17
N ASN A 42 1.17 11.45 -9.04
CA ASN A 42 0.55 10.92 -10.26
C ASN A 42 -0.28 9.67 -9.90
N ALA A 43 -1.25 9.85 -9.00
CA ALA A 43 -2.19 8.82 -8.60
C ALA A 43 -3.60 9.19 -9.05
N TYR A 44 -4.42 8.20 -9.28
CA TYR A 44 -5.78 8.34 -9.76
C TYR A 44 -6.67 7.26 -9.16
N ASP A 45 -7.93 7.61 -8.92
CA ASP A 45 -8.98 6.70 -8.51
C ASP A 45 -10.10 6.73 -9.54
N PHE A 46 -10.69 5.59 -9.77
CA PHE A 46 -11.87 5.45 -10.59
C PHE A 46 -13.09 5.32 -9.67
N VAL A 47 -13.99 6.33 -9.76
CA VAL A 47 -15.17 6.43 -8.89
C VAL A 47 -16.41 6.28 -9.73
N CYS A 48 -17.32 5.42 -9.29
CA CYS A 48 -18.64 5.23 -9.90
C CYS A 48 -19.73 5.29 -8.81
N ASN A 49 -20.78 6.07 -9.04
CA ASN A 49 -21.89 6.26 -8.09
C ASN A 49 -21.44 6.63 -6.67
N GLY A 50 -20.37 7.45 -6.55
CA GLY A 50 -19.82 7.84 -5.25
C GLY A 50 -18.93 6.80 -4.56
N THR A 51 -18.76 5.63 -5.15
CA THR A 51 -17.91 4.56 -4.63
C THR A 51 -16.64 4.41 -5.48
N GLU A 52 -15.48 4.38 -4.83
CA GLU A 52 -14.23 4.04 -5.49
C GLU A 52 -14.22 2.56 -5.85
N ILE A 53 -14.14 2.26 -7.14
CA ILE A 53 -14.13 0.90 -7.68
C ILE A 53 -12.78 0.47 -8.24
N GLY A 54 -11.85 1.38 -8.34
CA GLY A 54 -10.50 1.09 -8.79
C GLY A 54 -9.56 2.25 -8.53
N GLY A 55 -8.27 2.00 -8.58
CA GLY A 55 -7.25 3.02 -8.41
C GLY A 55 -5.88 2.56 -8.87
N GLY A 56 -5.00 3.53 -9.06
CA GLY A 56 -3.65 3.27 -9.51
C GLY A 56 -2.75 4.48 -9.49
N SER A 57 -1.56 4.30 -10.03
CA SER A 57 -0.60 5.40 -10.16
C SER A 57 0.40 5.16 -11.28
N ILE A 58 0.98 6.25 -11.75
CA ILE A 58 2.21 6.20 -12.52
C ILE A 58 3.36 5.96 -11.56
N ARG A 59 4.25 5.05 -11.89
CA ARG A 59 5.36 4.62 -11.03
C ARG A 59 6.64 5.38 -11.34
N ILE A 60 7.50 5.50 -10.32
CA ILE A 60 8.85 5.99 -10.50
C ILE A 60 9.64 4.93 -11.26
N HIS A 61 10.35 5.34 -12.31
CA HIS A 61 11.27 4.50 -13.09
C HIS A 61 12.71 5.02 -13.06
N ASP A 62 12.91 6.22 -12.52
CA ASP A 62 14.24 6.78 -12.26
C ASP A 62 14.75 6.33 -10.88
N SER A 63 15.93 5.69 -10.87
CA SER A 63 16.51 5.13 -9.65
C SER A 63 16.94 6.18 -8.64
N LYS A 64 17.35 7.37 -9.10
CA LYS A 64 17.78 8.48 -8.22
C LYS A 64 16.57 9.09 -7.52
N LEU A 65 15.50 9.30 -8.26
CA LEU A 65 14.24 9.79 -7.71
C LEU A 65 13.65 8.79 -6.70
N GLN A 66 13.73 7.48 -6.99
CA GLN A 66 13.27 6.45 -6.06
C GLN A 66 14.11 6.41 -4.77
N ALA A 67 15.42 6.53 -4.85
CA ALA A 67 16.28 6.62 -3.68
C ALA A 67 15.94 7.84 -2.82
N LYS A 68 15.70 8.98 -3.46
CA LYS A 68 15.27 10.21 -2.78
C LYS A 68 13.92 10.04 -2.06
N MET A 69 12.96 9.36 -2.68
CA MET A 69 11.69 9.05 -2.04
C MET A 69 11.85 8.16 -0.81
N PHE A 70 12.71 7.16 -0.84
CA PHE A 70 12.99 6.34 0.34
C PHE A 70 13.62 7.13 1.47
N GLU A 71 14.58 8.02 1.15
CA GLU A 71 15.19 8.92 2.13
C GLU A 71 14.14 9.80 2.83
N LEU A 72 13.23 10.42 2.07
CA LEU A 72 12.14 11.25 2.61
C LEU A 72 11.16 10.46 3.49
N LEU A 73 10.98 9.17 3.20
CA LEU A 73 10.15 8.27 4.00
C LEU A 73 10.89 7.66 5.20
N GLY A 74 12.13 8.10 5.46
CA GLY A 74 12.91 7.69 6.62
C GLY A 74 13.60 6.34 6.49
N PHE A 75 13.69 5.76 5.28
CA PHE A 75 14.49 4.56 5.07
C PHE A 75 15.98 4.89 4.96
N THR A 76 16.82 4.13 5.66
CA THR A 76 18.25 4.14 5.35
C THR A 76 18.54 3.41 4.03
N ALA A 77 19.70 3.64 3.45
CA ALA A 77 20.09 2.96 2.21
C ALA A 77 20.12 1.42 2.39
N GLU A 78 20.56 0.96 3.56
CA GLU A 78 20.59 -0.46 3.92
C GLU A 78 19.17 -1.04 4.02
N GLN A 79 18.26 -0.36 4.72
CA GLN A 79 16.88 -0.79 4.84
C GLN A 79 16.15 -0.81 3.50
N ALA A 80 16.39 0.19 2.64
CA ALA A 80 15.84 0.22 1.29
C ALA A 80 16.38 -0.93 0.44
N GLN A 81 17.68 -1.25 0.56
CA GLN A 81 18.30 -2.37 -0.14
C GLN A 81 17.79 -3.72 0.37
N GLU A 82 17.63 -3.91 1.68
CA GLU A 82 17.11 -5.14 2.26
C GLU A 82 15.68 -5.43 1.81
N ARG A 83 14.81 -4.41 1.85
CA ARG A 83 13.37 -4.58 1.56
C ARG A 83 13.03 -4.55 0.08
N PHE A 84 13.71 -3.71 -0.70
CA PHE A 84 13.37 -3.40 -2.09
C PHE A 84 14.54 -3.60 -3.06
N GLY A 85 15.67 -4.12 -2.59
CA GLY A 85 16.91 -4.24 -3.38
C GLY A 85 16.73 -5.05 -4.65
N PHE A 86 15.90 -6.10 -4.63
CA PHE A 86 15.62 -6.90 -5.82
C PHE A 86 14.99 -6.05 -6.95
N LEU A 87 14.04 -5.17 -6.60
CA LEU A 87 13.38 -4.28 -7.57
C LEU A 87 14.30 -3.15 -8.01
N MET A 88 15.00 -2.53 -7.05
CA MET A 88 15.97 -1.46 -7.35
C MET A 88 17.12 -1.96 -8.24
N ASN A 89 17.56 -3.20 -8.06
CA ASN A 89 18.56 -3.82 -8.92
C ASN A 89 17.99 -4.11 -10.32
N ALA A 90 16.75 -4.56 -10.43
CA ALA A 90 16.09 -4.74 -11.72
C ALA A 90 16.01 -3.41 -12.51
N PHE A 91 15.75 -2.29 -11.83
CA PHE A 91 15.71 -0.96 -12.48
C PHE A 91 17.06 -0.53 -13.10
N LYS A 92 18.18 -1.04 -12.61
CA LYS A 92 19.51 -0.79 -13.20
C LYS A 92 19.65 -1.31 -14.63
N TYR A 93 18.87 -2.30 -15.02
CA TYR A 93 18.82 -2.83 -16.38
C TYR A 93 17.90 -2.06 -17.32
N GLY A 94 17.25 -1.01 -16.84
CA GLY A 94 16.35 -0.14 -17.55
C GLY A 94 14.88 -0.45 -17.24
N ALA A 95 14.24 0.46 -16.50
CA ALA A 95 12.80 0.40 -16.28
C ALA A 95 12.10 1.36 -17.25
N PRO A 96 11.13 0.91 -18.06
CA PRO A 96 10.34 1.82 -18.89
C PRO A 96 9.41 2.65 -17.99
N PRO A 97 8.92 3.81 -18.47
CA PRO A 97 7.77 4.46 -17.86
C PRO A 97 6.61 3.47 -17.76
N HIS A 98 6.06 3.32 -16.58
CA HIS A 98 5.00 2.33 -16.32
C HIS A 98 4.02 2.84 -15.27
N GLY A 99 2.86 2.25 -15.25
CA GLY A 99 1.78 2.52 -14.33
C GLY A 99 0.73 1.43 -14.43
N GLY A 100 -0.31 1.53 -13.65
CA GLY A 100 -1.37 0.54 -13.67
C GLY A 100 -2.63 0.99 -12.97
N LEU A 101 -3.70 0.26 -13.20
CA LEU A 101 -4.99 0.43 -12.56
C LEU A 101 -5.47 -0.94 -12.08
N ALA A 102 -5.90 -1.03 -10.84
CA ALA A 102 -6.53 -2.21 -10.27
C ALA A 102 -7.98 -1.92 -9.92
N PHE A 103 -8.87 -2.86 -10.20
CA PHE A 103 -10.27 -2.78 -9.82
C PHE A 103 -10.56 -3.68 -8.62
N GLY A 104 -11.40 -3.19 -7.70
CA GLY A 104 -11.98 -4.01 -6.65
C GLY A 104 -13.06 -4.92 -7.26
N PHE A 105 -12.74 -6.21 -7.45
CA PHE A 105 -13.64 -7.16 -8.10
C PHE A 105 -14.99 -7.27 -7.39
N ASP A 106 -14.97 -7.41 -6.07
CA ASP A 106 -16.21 -7.50 -5.26
C ASP A 106 -17.06 -6.23 -5.37
N ARG A 107 -16.40 -5.06 -5.43
CA ARG A 107 -17.10 -3.78 -5.63
C ARG A 107 -17.75 -3.69 -7.01
N LEU A 108 -17.07 -4.19 -8.05
CA LEU A 108 -17.65 -4.28 -9.39
C LEU A 108 -18.86 -5.22 -9.39
N CYS A 109 -18.75 -6.39 -8.77
CA CYS A 109 -19.85 -7.34 -8.67
C CYS A 109 -21.06 -6.72 -7.97
N SER A 110 -20.86 -6.01 -6.84
CA SER A 110 -21.96 -5.35 -6.13
C SER A 110 -22.59 -4.24 -6.96
N LEU A 111 -21.80 -3.48 -7.71
CA LEU A 111 -22.29 -2.43 -8.61
C LEU A 111 -23.21 -3.01 -9.70
N PHE A 112 -22.76 -4.08 -10.37
CA PHE A 112 -23.57 -4.76 -11.38
C PHE A 112 -24.80 -5.45 -10.79
N GLY A 113 -24.73 -5.95 -9.57
CA GLY A 113 -25.83 -6.56 -8.84
C GLY A 113 -26.81 -5.55 -8.22
N GLY A 114 -26.49 -4.25 -8.24
CA GLY A 114 -27.35 -3.20 -7.71
C GLY A 114 -27.44 -3.17 -6.18
N SER A 115 -26.46 -3.70 -5.47
CA SER A 115 -26.40 -3.70 -4.01
C SER A 115 -25.37 -2.69 -3.50
N GLU A 116 -25.70 -1.99 -2.41
CA GLU A 116 -24.77 -1.09 -1.72
C GLU A 116 -23.77 -1.84 -0.85
N SER A 117 -24.06 -3.09 -0.48
CA SER A 117 -23.20 -3.94 0.36
C SER A 117 -22.44 -4.95 -0.47
N ILE A 118 -21.11 -4.95 -0.35
CA ILE A 118 -20.24 -5.96 -0.98
C ILE A 118 -20.31 -7.33 -0.28
N ARG A 119 -20.91 -7.42 0.92
CA ARG A 119 -20.96 -8.68 1.71
C ARG A 119 -21.67 -9.80 0.98
N ASP A 120 -22.69 -9.47 0.16
CA ASP A 120 -23.44 -10.45 -0.62
C ASP A 120 -22.63 -11.01 -1.81
N TYR A 121 -21.49 -10.40 -2.12
CA TYR A 121 -20.60 -10.71 -3.26
C TYR A 121 -19.24 -11.29 -2.82
N ILE A 122 -18.94 -11.26 -1.52
CA ILE A 122 -17.72 -11.86 -0.96
C ILE A 122 -18.05 -13.27 -0.51
N ALA A 123 -17.29 -14.27 -1.00
CA ALA A 123 -17.52 -15.67 -0.70
C ALA A 123 -17.44 -16.00 0.81
N PHE A 124 -16.54 -15.33 1.53
CA PHE A 124 -16.29 -15.56 2.96
C PHE A 124 -16.23 -14.24 3.73
N PRO A 125 -17.38 -13.55 3.93
CA PRO A 125 -17.39 -12.27 4.62
C PRO A 125 -17.07 -12.43 6.10
N LYS A 126 -16.24 -11.51 6.63
CA LYS A 126 -15.93 -11.47 8.06
C LYS A 126 -17.05 -10.77 8.84
N ASN A 127 -17.28 -11.23 10.08
CA ASN A 127 -18.14 -10.52 11.01
C ASN A 127 -17.41 -9.32 11.66
N ASN A 128 -18.10 -8.58 12.56
CA ASN A 128 -17.54 -7.41 13.24
C ASN A 128 -16.33 -7.74 14.14
N ASN A 129 -16.16 -9.00 14.54
CA ASN A 129 -15.02 -9.48 15.34
C ASN A 129 -13.88 -10.01 14.45
N GLY A 130 -13.96 -9.83 13.13
CA GLY A 130 -12.96 -10.33 12.19
C GLY A 130 -13.01 -11.84 11.96
N ARG A 131 -14.05 -12.54 12.43
CA ARG A 131 -14.19 -13.98 12.25
C ARG A 131 -14.90 -14.32 10.94
N ASP A 132 -14.39 -15.35 10.28
CA ASP A 132 -15.06 -16.03 9.19
C ASP A 132 -16.00 -17.10 9.77
N MET A 133 -17.30 -16.91 9.58
CA MET A 133 -18.30 -17.82 10.13
C MET A 133 -18.45 -19.11 9.32
N MET A 134 -17.99 -19.13 8.08
CA MET A 134 -18.04 -20.31 7.21
C MET A 134 -16.91 -21.28 7.49
N LEU A 135 -15.72 -20.73 7.73
CA LEU A 135 -14.49 -21.49 7.95
C LEU A 135 -14.12 -21.62 9.44
N ASP A 136 -14.89 -20.96 10.32
CA ASP A 136 -14.59 -20.81 11.74
C ASP A 136 -13.16 -20.29 12.01
N ALA A 137 -12.69 -19.37 11.13
CA ALA A 137 -11.36 -18.76 11.23
C ALA A 137 -11.42 -17.41 11.97
N PRO A 138 -10.37 -17.01 12.70
CA PRO A 138 -9.12 -17.73 12.90
C PRO A 138 -9.28 -18.93 13.83
N GLY A 139 -8.57 -20.01 13.52
CA GLY A 139 -8.45 -21.21 14.34
C GLY A 139 -7.15 -21.25 15.13
N TYR A 140 -6.99 -22.30 15.92
CA TYR A 140 -5.72 -22.56 16.60
C TYR A 140 -4.70 -23.16 15.62
N ILE A 141 -3.43 -22.87 15.85
CA ILE A 141 -2.30 -23.43 15.12
C ILE A 141 -1.69 -24.51 16.01
N ASP A 142 -1.39 -25.66 15.43
CA ASP A 142 -0.74 -26.75 16.15
C ASP A 142 0.67 -26.38 16.58
N GLN A 143 1.09 -26.79 17.78
CA GLN A 143 2.40 -26.48 18.33
C GLN A 143 3.53 -26.95 17.40
N ALA A 144 3.37 -28.10 16.73
CA ALA A 144 4.34 -28.62 15.79
C ALA A 144 4.61 -27.65 14.62
N GLN A 145 3.61 -26.94 14.12
CA GLN A 145 3.76 -25.93 13.08
C GLN A 145 4.50 -24.67 13.58
N LEU A 146 4.23 -24.26 14.82
CA LEU A 146 4.92 -23.15 15.45
C LEU A 146 6.42 -23.48 15.67
N ASP A 147 6.69 -24.72 16.12
CA ASP A 147 8.06 -25.20 16.35
C ASP A 147 8.86 -25.30 15.05
N GLU A 148 8.24 -25.76 13.95
CA GLU A 148 8.84 -25.81 12.62
C GLU A 148 9.24 -24.43 12.11
N LEU A 149 8.40 -23.42 12.39
CA LEU A 149 8.65 -22.02 12.00
C LEU A 149 9.53 -21.26 13.00
N HIS A 150 9.90 -21.86 14.12
CA HIS A 150 10.59 -21.19 15.24
C HIS A 150 9.84 -19.95 15.76
N ILE A 151 8.50 -20.06 15.86
CA ILE A 151 7.61 -18.99 16.33
C ILE A 151 7.02 -19.36 17.68
N GLN A 152 6.90 -18.40 18.57
CA GLN A 152 6.24 -18.57 19.87
C GLN A 152 5.09 -17.55 20.02
N LEU A 153 3.93 -18.02 20.53
CA LEU A 153 2.83 -17.14 20.90
C LEU A 153 3.11 -16.51 22.27
N VAL A 154 3.14 -15.19 22.33
CA VAL A 154 3.19 -14.45 23.60
C VAL A 154 1.75 -14.26 24.09
N LYS A 155 1.42 -14.79 25.25
CA LYS A 155 0.14 -14.48 25.89
C LYS A 155 0.19 -13.05 26.43
N PRO A 156 -0.88 -12.24 26.24
CA PRO A 156 -0.98 -10.95 26.93
C PRO A 156 -0.89 -11.18 28.44
N GLU A 157 -0.15 -10.36 29.13
CA GLU A 157 -0.22 -10.30 30.59
C GLU A 157 -1.61 -9.82 30.97
N GLU A 158 -2.30 -10.56 31.89
CA GLU A 158 -3.63 -10.22 32.39
C GLU A 158 -3.60 -8.96 33.27
#